data_1382ebaceb867f3011303590c90d4b88
#
_entry.id   1382ebaceb867f3011303590c90d4b88
#
_cell.length_a   1.000
_cell.length_b   1.000
_cell.length_c   1.000
_cell.angle_alpha   90.00
_cell.angle_beta   90.00
_cell.angle_gamma   90.00
#
_symmetry.space_group_name_H-M   'P 1'
#
loop_
_entity.id
_entity.type
_entity.pdbx_description
1 polymer ?
#
loop_
_entity_poly.entity_id
_entity_poly.type
_entity_poly.pdbx_seq_one_letter_code
_entity_poly.pdbx_strand_id
1 'polypeptide(L)'
;MAYQPAHHDGENETLHAPISADGYAEKGQEYLIPARQGRAVKLHQGDILQITNPQGNQVCDFFALTLESSAEFLGMEQCRTSLGRVYVNQGDVLVTNRRRPLVEIIEDTSPGVHDILIACCDLPRYRDLGVSDYHDNCADNFRMALTAIGIEATHVPSPFNIWMNIPVKEDGAYSWEAPVSKAGDTISLKALADCVAVMSACPQDLTPVNGVGAVSYTHLTLPTICSV
;
A
#
# COMPACT_ATOMS: atom_id res chain seq x y z
N MET A 1 -17.91 -13.96 11.89
CA MET A 1 -16.90 -15.03 11.90
C MET A 1 -15.55 -14.33 11.96
N ALA A 2 -14.74 -14.63 12.97
CA ALA A 2 -13.39 -14.10 13.02
C ALA A 2 -12.62 -14.62 11.78
N TYR A 3 -11.96 -13.70 11.07
CA TYR A 3 -11.08 -14.03 9.97
C TYR A 3 -9.94 -14.93 10.50
N GLN A 4 -9.80 -16.10 9.93
CA GLN A 4 -8.63 -16.96 10.17
C GLN A 4 -7.75 -16.88 8.92
N PRO A 5 -6.52 -16.36 9.05
CA PRO A 5 -5.55 -16.41 7.97
C PRO A 5 -5.31 -17.88 7.62
N ALA A 6 -5.32 -18.22 6.36
CA ALA A 6 -4.93 -19.54 5.92
C ALA A 6 -3.44 -19.77 6.27
N HIS A 7 -3.12 -21.00 6.62
CA HIS A 7 -1.80 -21.40 7.09
C HIS A 7 -0.71 -21.07 6.05
N HIS A 8 0.22 -20.24 6.44
CA HIS A 8 1.55 -20.29 5.89
C HIS A 8 2.30 -21.47 6.51
N ASP A 9 2.98 -22.23 5.70
CA ASP A 9 3.81 -23.35 6.13
C ASP A 9 4.76 -22.88 7.23
N GLY A 10 4.57 -23.34 8.42
CA GLY A 10 5.18 -23.18 9.73
C GLY A 10 6.57 -22.54 9.94
N GLU A 11 7.15 -21.86 8.96
CA GLU A 11 8.50 -21.29 9.05
C GLU A 11 8.53 -19.78 9.36
N ASN A 12 7.38 -19.11 9.54
CA ASN A 12 7.35 -17.66 9.74
C ASN A 12 6.41 -17.22 10.85
N GLU A 13 6.80 -17.40 12.11
CA GLU A 13 6.14 -16.80 13.28
C GLU A 13 6.14 -15.24 13.25
N THR A 14 6.88 -14.63 12.31
CA THR A 14 6.97 -13.18 12.12
C THR A 14 6.07 -12.63 11.03
N LEU A 15 5.22 -13.46 10.40
CA LEU A 15 4.25 -13.02 9.41
C LEU A 15 3.31 -11.97 10.01
N HIS A 16 3.26 -10.80 9.38
CA HIS A 16 2.45 -9.66 9.81
C HIS A 16 2.73 -9.15 11.24
N ALA A 17 3.89 -9.45 11.81
CA ALA A 17 4.28 -8.88 13.09
C ALA A 17 4.19 -7.34 13.06
N PRO A 18 3.67 -6.69 14.11
CA PRO A 18 3.63 -5.24 14.16
C PRO A 18 5.05 -4.67 14.15
N ILE A 19 5.22 -3.45 13.65
CA ILE A 19 6.51 -2.74 13.72
C ILE A 19 6.90 -2.40 15.15
N SER A 20 5.89 -2.25 16.02
CA SER A 20 6.02 -2.02 17.47
C SER A 20 4.70 -2.40 18.14
N ALA A 21 4.70 -2.56 19.46
CA ALA A 21 3.52 -2.95 20.24
C ALA A 21 2.38 -1.92 20.18
N ASP A 22 2.69 -0.63 20.01
CA ASP A 22 1.71 0.46 19.93
C ASP A 22 1.39 0.87 18.48
N GLY A 23 2.12 0.33 17.50
CA GLY A 23 1.97 0.59 16.08
C GLY A 23 2.71 1.84 15.58
N TYR A 24 3.48 2.54 16.41
CA TYR A 24 4.29 3.67 15.99
C TYR A 24 5.71 3.24 15.60
N ALA A 25 6.24 3.80 14.54
CA ALA A 25 7.62 3.58 14.14
C ALA A 25 8.58 4.55 14.84
N GLU A 26 9.79 4.10 15.13
CA GLU A 26 10.86 4.97 15.57
C GLU A 26 11.39 5.81 14.41
N LYS A 27 11.55 7.12 14.61
CA LYS A 27 12.06 8.02 13.57
C LYS A 27 13.50 7.67 13.20
N GLY A 28 13.77 7.60 11.92
CA GLY A 28 15.09 7.24 11.37
C GLY A 28 15.36 5.75 11.31
N GLN A 29 14.46 4.90 11.82
CA GLN A 29 14.58 3.46 11.69
C GLN A 29 13.93 2.97 10.40
N GLU A 30 14.59 2.04 9.72
CA GLU A 30 14.05 1.32 8.58
C GLU A 30 13.37 0.03 9.03
N TYR A 31 12.20 -0.24 8.49
CA TYR A 31 11.43 -1.46 8.76
C TYR A 31 11.17 -2.22 7.47
N LEU A 32 11.42 -3.50 7.50
CA LEU A 32 11.15 -4.41 6.39
C LEU A 32 9.65 -4.71 6.29
N ILE A 33 9.12 -4.62 5.08
CA ILE A 33 7.85 -5.23 4.71
C ILE A 33 8.18 -6.45 3.88
N PRO A 34 8.13 -7.66 4.44
CA PRO A 34 8.53 -8.85 3.71
C PRO A 34 7.66 -9.08 2.48
N ALA A 35 8.20 -9.79 1.49
CA ALA A 35 7.45 -10.21 0.32
C ALA A 35 6.13 -10.87 0.72
N ARG A 36 5.04 -10.54 -0.01
CA ARG A 36 3.71 -11.12 0.18
C ARG A 36 3.03 -10.75 1.52
N GLN A 37 3.58 -9.82 2.29
CA GLN A 37 3.07 -9.41 3.59
C GLN A 37 2.67 -7.94 3.63
N GLY A 38 1.95 -7.57 4.70
CA GLY A 38 1.60 -6.20 5.02
C GLY A 38 2.19 -5.74 6.36
N ARG A 39 2.36 -4.43 6.51
CA ARG A 39 2.70 -3.76 7.76
C ARG A 39 1.84 -2.51 7.93
N ALA A 40 1.42 -2.27 9.15
CA ALA A 40 0.69 -1.05 9.52
C ALA A 40 1.57 -0.16 10.39
N VAL A 41 1.48 1.15 10.19
CA VAL A 41 2.14 2.17 11.00
C VAL A 41 1.19 3.32 11.31
N LYS A 42 1.14 3.74 12.58
CA LYS A 42 0.44 4.95 13.00
C LYS A 42 1.31 6.17 12.75
N LEU A 43 0.71 7.22 12.23
CA LEU A 43 1.35 8.48 11.88
C LEU A 43 0.61 9.63 12.57
N HIS A 44 1.36 10.55 13.14
CA HIS A 44 0.82 11.83 13.56
C HIS A 44 0.76 12.80 12.39
N GLN A 45 -0.15 13.76 12.44
CA GLN A 45 -0.18 14.84 11.48
C GLN A 45 1.21 15.51 11.37
N GLY A 46 1.72 15.62 10.15
CA GLY A 46 3.04 16.18 9.85
C GLY A 46 4.14 15.14 9.74
N ASP A 47 3.93 13.90 10.18
CA ASP A 47 4.91 12.82 9.97
C ASP A 47 5.08 12.54 8.47
N ILE A 48 6.29 12.17 8.09
CA ILE A 48 6.63 11.74 6.73
C ILE A 48 6.89 10.25 6.78
N LEU A 49 6.23 9.51 5.91
CA LEU A 49 6.46 8.09 5.66
C LEU A 49 7.18 7.96 4.31
N GLN A 50 8.38 7.42 4.31
CA GLN A 50 9.09 7.07 3.09
C GLN A 50 8.97 5.56 2.85
N ILE A 51 8.59 5.18 1.63
CA ILE A 51 8.51 3.80 1.16
C ILE A 51 9.57 3.62 0.10
N THR A 52 10.41 2.60 0.24
CA THR A 52 11.52 2.28 -0.68
C THR A 52 11.25 0.99 -1.40
N ASN A 53 11.54 0.94 -2.70
CA ASN A 53 11.53 -0.27 -3.53
C ASN A 53 12.96 -0.79 -3.73
N PRO A 54 13.46 -1.69 -2.87
CA PRO A 54 14.88 -2.05 -2.90
C PRO A 54 15.32 -2.77 -4.18
N GLN A 55 14.39 -3.48 -4.84
CA GLN A 55 14.69 -4.26 -6.05
C GLN A 55 14.09 -3.67 -7.34
N GLY A 56 13.16 -2.70 -7.22
CA GLY A 56 12.62 -1.97 -8.35
C GLY A 56 11.38 -2.57 -9.01
N ASN A 57 11.03 -3.82 -8.76
CA ASN A 57 9.92 -4.50 -9.44
C ASN A 57 8.70 -4.74 -8.55
N GLN A 58 8.70 -4.26 -7.32
CA GLN A 58 7.64 -4.53 -6.35
C GLN A 58 6.59 -3.42 -6.37
N VAL A 59 5.33 -3.80 -6.59
CA VAL A 59 4.17 -2.94 -6.32
C VAL A 59 3.89 -2.93 -4.82
N CYS A 60 3.62 -1.74 -4.28
CA CYS A 60 3.17 -1.57 -2.91
C CYS A 60 1.73 -1.03 -2.92
N ASP A 61 0.79 -1.84 -2.45
CA ASP A 61 -0.57 -1.37 -2.20
C ASP A 61 -0.58 -0.57 -0.91
N PHE A 62 -0.79 0.74 -1.03
CA PHE A 62 -0.84 1.67 0.10
C PHE A 62 -2.28 2.00 0.46
N PHE A 63 -2.61 1.83 1.72
CA PHE A 63 -3.90 2.19 2.31
C PHE A 63 -3.68 3.16 3.46
N ALA A 64 -4.66 4.00 3.77
CA ALA A 64 -4.64 4.78 4.98
C ALA A 64 -6.06 4.96 5.55
N LEU A 65 -6.14 4.96 6.86
CA LEU A 65 -7.38 5.17 7.63
C LEU A 65 -7.12 6.30 8.63
N THR A 66 -8.12 7.12 8.94
CA THR A 66 -7.96 8.05 10.05
C THR A 66 -7.91 7.30 11.38
N LEU A 67 -7.10 7.77 12.34
CA LEU A 67 -7.11 7.19 13.70
C LEU A 67 -8.42 7.42 14.45
N GLU A 68 -9.20 8.42 14.01
CA GLU A 68 -10.52 8.74 14.56
C GLU A 68 -11.56 7.65 14.26
N SER A 69 -11.49 7.05 13.05
CA SER A 69 -12.48 6.07 12.60
C SER A 69 -11.94 5.23 11.44
N SER A 70 -11.94 3.91 11.58
CA SER A 70 -11.62 3.00 10.49
C SER A 70 -12.64 3.00 9.34
N ALA A 71 -13.81 3.63 9.52
CA ALA A 71 -14.78 3.88 8.46
C ALA A 71 -14.46 5.11 7.60
N GLU A 72 -13.44 5.88 7.97
CA GLU A 72 -12.91 6.97 7.16
C GLU A 72 -11.51 6.61 6.68
N PHE A 73 -11.38 6.42 5.39
CA PHE A 73 -10.21 5.85 4.74
C PHE A 73 -9.85 6.63 3.47
N LEU A 74 -8.64 6.46 3.01
CA LEU A 74 -8.14 7.00 1.75
C LEU A 74 -9.01 6.50 0.60
N GLY A 75 -9.71 7.41 -0.08
CA GLY A 75 -10.72 7.09 -1.09
C GLY A 75 -10.22 7.37 -2.51
N MET A 76 -9.87 6.34 -3.28
CA MET A 76 -9.35 6.54 -4.64
C MET A 76 -10.39 7.14 -5.58
N GLU A 77 -11.67 6.83 -5.40
CA GLU A 77 -12.78 7.44 -6.16
C GLU A 77 -12.86 8.95 -5.89
N GLN A 78 -12.70 9.35 -4.64
CA GLN A 78 -12.71 10.75 -4.22
C GLN A 78 -11.44 11.47 -4.69
N CYS A 79 -10.29 10.81 -4.65
CA CYS A 79 -9.03 11.36 -5.18
C CYS A 79 -9.15 11.64 -6.67
N ARG A 80 -9.63 10.69 -7.49
CA ARG A 80 -9.84 10.91 -8.93
C ARG A 80 -10.75 12.10 -9.20
N THR A 81 -11.84 12.23 -8.44
CA THR A 81 -12.77 13.34 -8.60
C THR A 81 -12.13 14.67 -8.21
N SER A 82 -11.34 14.71 -7.12
CA SER A 82 -10.68 15.93 -6.66
C SER A 82 -9.55 16.37 -7.59
N LEU A 83 -8.80 15.41 -8.11
CA LEU A 83 -7.66 15.66 -9.02
C LEU A 83 -8.10 15.91 -10.47
N GLY A 84 -9.30 15.45 -10.86
CA GLY A 84 -9.79 15.53 -12.25
C GLY A 84 -9.01 14.66 -13.23
N ARG A 85 -8.29 13.64 -12.74
CA ARG A 85 -7.48 12.71 -13.53
C ARG A 85 -7.37 11.34 -12.87
N VAL A 86 -6.91 10.35 -13.63
CA VAL A 86 -6.75 8.96 -13.19
C VAL A 86 -5.33 8.59 -12.75
N TYR A 87 -4.42 9.55 -12.76
CA TYR A 87 -3.05 9.42 -12.31
C TYR A 87 -2.76 10.39 -11.16
N VAL A 88 -1.76 10.09 -10.37
CA VAL A 88 -1.25 10.96 -9.30
C VAL A 88 0.17 11.39 -9.63
N ASN A 89 0.56 12.54 -9.08
CA ASN A 89 1.90 13.09 -9.24
C ASN A 89 2.43 13.59 -7.90
N GLN A 90 3.72 13.82 -7.83
CA GLN A 90 4.30 14.55 -6.72
C GLN A 90 3.60 15.92 -6.54
N GLY A 91 3.31 16.30 -5.31
CA GLY A 91 2.55 17.46 -4.92
C GLY A 91 1.04 17.24 -4.78
N ASP A 92 0.53 16.09 -5.17
CA ASP A 92 -0.89 15.79 -5.02
C ASP A 92 -1.28 15.49 -3.57
N VAL A 93 -2.45 16.02 -3.20
CA VAL A 93 -3.10 15.71 -1.94
C VAL A 93 -4.17 14.65 -2.17
N LEU A 94 -4.01 13.52 -1.51
CA LEU A 94 -4.96 12.42 -1.54
C LEU A 94 -5.95 12.56 -0.38
N VAL A 95 -7.22 12.33 -0.66
CA VAL A 95 -8.32 12.62 0.27
C VAL A 95 -9.03 11.35 0.74
N THR A 96 -9.71 11.44 1.87
CA THR A 96 -10.55 10.38 2.40
C THR A 96 -11.82 10.19 1.57
N ASN A 97 -12.55 9.09 1.83
CA ASN A 97 -13.92 8.86 1.33
C ASN A 97 -14.91 9.95 1.77
N ARG A 98 -14.51 10.82 2.72
CA ARG A 98 -15.23 12.03 3.15
C ARG A 98 -14.62 13.33 2.60
N ARG A 99 -13.67 13.23 1.65
CA ARG A 99 -12.98 14.35 0.99
C ARG A 99 -12.13 15.22 1.93
N ARG A 100 -11.74 14.73 3.09
CA ARG A 100 -10.77 15.39 3.96
C ARG A 100 -9.35 15.07 3.47
N PRO A 101 -8.41 16.03 3.40
CA PRO A 101 -7.00 15.76 3.11
C PRO A 101 -6.44 14.73 4.11
N LEU A 102 -5.74 13.70 3.61
CA LEU A 102 -5.18 12.65 4.46
C LEU A 102 -3.68 12.49 4.27
N VAL A 103 -3.19 12.41 3.03
CA VAL A 103 -1.77 12.32 2.73
C VAL A 103 -1.42 13.19 1.53
N GLU A 104 -0.19 13.69 1.50
CA GLU A 104 0.40 14.43 0.39
C GLU A 104 1.61 13.68 -0.15
N ILE A 105 1.73 13.54 -1.46
CA ILE A 105 2.92 12.98 -2.11
C ILE A 105 3.96 14.11 -2.20
N ILE A 106 4.92 14.14 -1.26
CA ILE A 106 5.89 15.23 -1.19
C ILE A 106 7.16 14.99 -2.02
N GLU A 107 7.47 13.71 -2.29
CA GLU A 107 8.63 13.34 -3.09
C GLU A 107 8.36 11.99 -3.77
N ASP A 108 8.84 11.83 -5.00
CA ASP A 108 8.85 10.60 -5.76
C ASP A 108 10.09 10.55 -6.64
N THR A 109 11.00 9.62 -6.38
CA THR A 109 12.23 9.44 -7.16
C THR A 109 12.08 8.50 -8.34
N SER A 110 10.91 7.82 -8.42
CA SER A 110 10.59 6.90 -9.52
C SER A 110 10.16 7.67 -10.77
N PRO A 111 9.92 6.99 -11.90
CA PRO A 111 9.34 7.63 -13.09
C PRO A 111 7.91 8.17 -12.90
N GLY A 112 7.31 8.06 -11.71
CA GLY A 112 5.99 8.61 -11.39
C GLY A 112 4.82 7.80 -11.96
N VAL A 113 5.02 6.52 -12.23
CA VAL A 113 3.97 5.63 -12.73
C VAL A 113 3.35 4.89 -11.56
N HIS A 114 2.12 5.27 -11.24
CA HIS A 114 1.32 4.69 -10.16
C HIS A 114 -0.12 4.50 -10.62
N ASP A 115 -0.86 3.63 -9.93
CA ASP A 115 -2.27 3.38 -10.24
C ASP A 115 -3.18 3.76 -9.07
N ILE A 116 -4.36 4.30 -9.40
CA ILE A 116 -5.45 4.60 -8.48
C ILE A 116 -6.80 4.08 -9.00
N LEU A 117 -6.77 3.16 -9.98
CA LEU A 117 -7.97 2.60 -10.61
C LEU A 117 -8.28 1.20 -10.10
N ILE A 118 -7.24 0.39 -9.93
CA ILE A 118 -7.36 -1.05 -9.70
C ILE A 118 -7.55 -1.33 -8.20
N ALA A 119 -8.53 -2.17 -7.88
CA ALA A 119 -8.72 -2.70 -6.54
C ALA A 119 -7.54 -3.59 -6.15
N CYS A 120 -7.24 -3.69 -4.85
CA CYS A 120 -6.24 -4.64 -4.36
C CYS A 120 -6.61 -6.07 -4.74
N CYS A 121 -5.61 -6.92 -4.90
CA CYS A 121 -5.84 -8.35 -5.11
C CYS A 121 -6.48 -8.98 -3.87
N ASP A 122 -7.37 -9.95 -4.10
CA ASP A 122 -8.10 -10.72 -3.09
C ASP A 122 -8.26 -12.18 -3.54
N LEU A 123 -8.77 -13.04 -2.67
CA LEU A 123 -8.99 -14.44 -3.00
C LEU A 123 -9.94 -14.67 -4.19
N PRO A 124 -11.07 -13.94 -4.33
CA PRO A 124 -11.90 -14.04 -5.53
C PRO A 124 -11.12 -13.76 -6.81
N ARG A 125 -10.27 -12.73 -6.83
CA ARG A 125 -9.44 -12.41 -7.99
C ARG A 125 -8.48 -13.56 -8.34
N TYR A 126 -7.85 -14.19 -7.35
CA TYR A 126 -6.96 -15.33 -7.60
C TYR A 126 -7.74 -16.55 -8.12
N ARG A 127 -8.97 -16.78 -7.68
CA ARG A 127 -9.86 -17.82 -8.25
C ARG A 127 -10.18 -17.54 -9.71
N ASP A 128 -10.47 -16.30 -10.08
CA ASP A 128 -10.67 -15.88 -11.47
C ASP A 128 -9.42 -16.14 -12.34
N LEU A 129 -8.23 -16.07 -11.72
CA LEU A 129 -6.95 -16.39 -12.37
C LEU A 129 -6.61 -17.89 -12.36
N GLY A 130 -7.51 -18.76 -11.83
CA GLY A 130 -7.38 -20.22 -11.88
C GLY A 130 -6.73 -20.85 -10.66
N VAL A 131 -6.50 -20.09 -9.57
CA VAL A 131 -5.95 -20.65 -8.32
C VAL A 131 -7.07 -21.31 -7.52
N SER A 132 -6.93 -22.59 -7.18
CA SER A 132 -7.93 -23.33 -6.41
C SER A 132 -7.74 -23.19 -4.89
N ASP A 133 -6.49 -23.07 -4.45
CA ASP A 133 -6.12 -22.99 -3.05
C ASP A 133 -6.04 -21.54 -2.54
N TYR A 134 -5.64 -21.38 -1.28
CA TYR A 134 -5.35 -20.05 -0.75
C TYR A 134 -4.14 -19.46 -1.45
N HIS A 135 -4.23 -18.16 -1.71
CA HIS A 135 -3.11 -17.36 -2.21
C HIS A 135 -3.02 -16.08 -1.37
N ASP A 136 -1.81 -15.69 -0.99
CA ASP A 136 -1.58 -14.41 -0.34
C ASP A 136 -2.16 -13.28 -1.19
N ASN A 137 -2.72 -12.28 -0.53
CA ASN A 137 -3.39 -11.20 -1.22
C ASN A 137 -3.35 -9.90 -0.39
N CYS A 138 -3.42 -8.76 -1.08
CA CYS A 138 -3.32 -7.46 -0.43
C CYS A 138 -4.51 -7.14 0.48
N ALA A 139 -5.70 -7.68 0.19
CA ALA A 139 -6.88 -7.49 1.03
C ALA A 139 -6.69 -8.16 2.41
N ASP A 140 -6.10 -9.34 2.43
CA ASP A 140 -5.79 -10.05 3.68
C ASP A 140 -4.59 -9.43 4.40
N ASN A 141 -3.56 -9.02 3.65
CA ASN A 141 -2.43 -8.28 4.21
C ASN A 141 -2.88 -7.00 4.93
N PHE A 142 -3.81 -6.25 4.34
CA PHE A 142 -4.41 -5.07 4.96
C PHE A 142 -5.10 -5.40 6.29
N ARG A 143 -5.96 -6.41 6.31
CA ARG A 143 -6.68 -6.82 7.52
C ARG A 143 -5.74 -7.32 8.62
N MET A 144 -4.79 -8.18 8.25
CA MET A 144 -3.83 -8.76 9.21
C MET A 144 -2.91 -7.71 9.79
N ALA A 145 -2.40 -6.78 8.98
CA ALA A 145 -1.55 -5.70 9.45
C ALA A 145 -2.27 -4.77 10.44
N LEU A 146 -3.53 -4.43 10.20
CA LEU A 146 -4.34 -3.64 11.13
C LEU A 146 -4.64 -4.41 12.42
N THR A 147 -5.02 -5.69 12.31
CA THR A 147 -5.28 -6.56 13.47
C THR A 147 -4.05 -6.67 14.37
N ALA A 148 -2.84 -6.73 13.79
CA ALA A 148 -1.59 -6.81 14.54
C ALA A 148 -1.33 -5.60 15.45
N ILE A 149 -1.93 -4.45 15.16
CA ILE A 149 -1.87 -3.24 16.00
C ILE A 149 -3.20 -2.89 16.68
N GLY A 150 -4.11 -3.87 16.78
CA GLY A 150 -5.38 -3.76 17.50
C GLY A 150 -6.45 -2.92 16.80
N ILE A 151 -6.39 -2.75 15.49
CA ILE A 151 -7.38 -2.01 14.70
C ILE A 151 -8.19 -2.99 13.84
N GLU A 152 -9.53 -2.86 13.90
CA GLU A 152 -10.43 -3.58 13.02
C GLU A 152 -10.87 -2.67 11.86
N ALA A 153 -10.72 -3.19 10.63
CA ALA A 153 -11.25 -2.55 9.44
C ALA A 153 -12.62 -3.11 9.10
N THR A 154 -13.59 -2.25 8.94
CA THR A 154 -14.95 -2.62 8.51
C THR A 154 -15.05 -2.84 7.00
N HIS A 155 -14.06 -2.37 6.25
CA HIS A 155 -14.01 -2.36 4.79
C HIS A 155 -12.56 -2.42 4.30
N VAL A 156 -12.32 -3.02 3.15
CA VAL A 156 -11.03 -2.96 2.45
C VAL A 156 -11.21 -1.95 1.31
N PRO A 157 -10.62 -0.76 1.42
CA PRO A 157 -10.75 0.25 0.36
C PRO A 157 -9.87 -0.09 -0.85
N SER A 158 -10.10 0.58 -1.98
CA SER A 158 -9.15 0.56 -3.09
C SER A 158 -7.86 1.26 -2.67
N PRO A 159 -6.69 0.66 -2.90
CA PRO A 159 -5.41 1.23 -2.52
C PRO A 159 -4.93 2.32 -3.47
N PHE A 160 -3.98 3.11 -3.02
CA PHE A 160 -3.03 3.77 -3.87
C PHE A 160 -1.94 2.73 -4.24
N ASN A 161 -1.98 2.24 -5.48
CA ASN A 161 -1.06 1.22 -5.98
C ASN A 161 0.27 1.86 -6.42
N ILE A 162 1.18 1.99 -5.48
CA ILE A 162 2.49 2.63 -5.70
C ILE A 162 3.32 1.74 -6.65
N TRP A 163 3.88 2.35 -7.71
CA TRP A 163 4.69 1.74 -8.79
C TRP A 163 3.93 0.74 -9.67
N MET A 164 2.60 0.67 -9.58
CA MET A 164 1.81 -0.18 -10.46
C MET A 164 1.63 0.48 -11.84
N ASN A 165 1.99 -0.26 -12.89
CA ASN A 165 1.93 0.23 -14.26
C ASN A 165 0.71 -0.34 -15.00
N ILE A 166 -0.35 0.48 -15.08
CA ILE A 166 -1.63 0.13 -15.73
C ILE A 166 -1.98 1.23 -16.74
N PRO A 167 -1.33 1.27 -17.91
CA PRO A 167 -1.62 2.27 -18.90
C PRO A 167 -3.05 2.13 -19.44
N VAL A 168 -3.79 3.24 -19.40
CA VAL A 168 -5.17 3.34 -19.92
C VAL A 168 -5.11 3.89 -21.35
N LYS A 169 -5.76 3.19 -22.28
CA LYS A 169 -5.85 3.56 -23.68
C LYS A 169 -7.00 4.54 -23.92
N GLU A 170 -7.03 5.15 -25.10
CA GLU A 170 -8.08 6.11 -25.50
C GLU A 170 -9.50 5.50 -25.50
N ASP A 171 -9.62 4.20 -25.77
CA ASP A 171 -10.89 3.46 -25.72
C ASP A 171 -11.31 3.04 -24.30
N GLY A 172 -10.52 3.40 -23.27
CA GLY A 172 -10.74 3.03 -21.87
C GLY A 172 -10.24 1.65 -21.49
N ALA A 173 -9.69 0.87 -22.42
CA ALA A 173 -9.03 -0.39 -22.10
C ALA A 173 -7.70 -0.12 -21.36
N TYR A 174 -7.28 -1.06 -20.52
CA TYR A 174 -5.97 -1.00 -19.84
C TYR A 174 -5.21 -2.31 -20.05
N SER A 175 -3.90 -2.24 -19.86
CA SER A 175 -3.01 -3.40 -19.88
C SER A 175 -2.31 -3.56 -18.53
N TRP A 176 -1.86 -4.78 -18.28
CA TRP A 176 -1.04 -5.12 -17.12
C TRP A 176 0.42 -5.11 -17.57
N GLU A 177 1.16 -4.10 -17.13
CA GLU A 177 2.56 -3.93 -17.51
C GLU A 177 3.47 -4.10 -16.29
N ALA A 178 4.72 -4.47 -16.54
CA ALA A 178 5.72 -4.50 -15.48
C ALA A 178 5.98 -3.10 -14.93
N PRO A 179 6.34 -2.97 -13.64
CA PRO A 179 6.75 -1.69 -13.07
C PRO A 179 7.92 -1.09 -13.85
N VAL A 180 7.94 0.24 -13.93
CA VAL A 180 9.06 1.00 -14.51
C VAL A 180 9.99 1.59 -13.44
N SER A 181 9.65 1.37 -12.16
CA SER A 181 10.48 1.73 -11.03
C SER A 181 11.80 0.95 -11.02
N LYS A 182 12.83 1.55 -10.43
CA LYS A 182 14.18 1.00 -10.34
C LYS A 182 14.54 0.66 -8.91
N ALA A 183 15.54 -0.18 -8.74
CA ALA A 183 16.08 -0.49 -7.42
C ALA A 183 16.51 0.79 -6.69
N GLY A 184 16.01 0.98 -5.48
CA GLY A 184 16.25 2.14 -4.65
C GLY A 184 15.30 3.31 -4.86
N ASP A 185 14.34 3.23 -5.80
CA ASP A 185 13.31 4.27 -5.92
C ASP A 185 12.48 4.38 -4.64
N THR A 186 12.12 5.61 -4.29
CA THR A 186 11.37 5.96 -3.08
C THR A 186 10.17 6.84 -3.40
N ILE A 187 9.15 6.75 -2.55
CA ILE A 187 8.07 7.72 -2.48
C ILE A 187 7.91 8.18 -1.02
N SER A 188 7.78 9.49 -0.81
CA SER A 188 7.59 10.08 0.51
C SER A 188 6.19 10.69 0.61
N LEU A 189 5.46 10.24 1.61
CA LEU A 189 4.07 10.62 1.89
C LEU A 189 4.02 11.38 3.22
N LYS A 190 3.46 12.60 3.22
CA LYS A 190 3.24 13.38 4.43
C LYS A 190 1.84 13.18 4.95
N ALA A 191 1.69 12.80 6.20
CA ALA A 191 0.42 12.72 6.88
C ALA A 191 -0.16 14.12 7.12
N LEU A 192 -1.37 14.38 6.64
CA LEU A 192 -2.09 15.65 6.83
C LEU A 192 -3.11 15.59 7.99
N ALA A 193 -3.32 14.40 8.53
CA ALA A 193 -4.10 14.13 9.74
C ALA A 193 -3.51 12.91 10.45
N ASP A 194 -3.84 12.71 11.72
CA ASP A 194 -3.49 11.48 12.43
C ASP A 194 -4.14 10.29 11.74
N CYS A 195 -3.33 9.34 11.32
CA CYS A 195 -3.79 8.21 10.51
C CYS A 195 -3.01 6.92 10.81
N VAL A 196 -3.51 5.83 10.32
CA VAL A 196 -2.78 4.58 10.19
C VAL A 196 -2.56 4.30 8.71
N ALA A 197 -1.33 4.15 8.30
CA ALA A 197 -0.92 3.72 6.97
C ALA A 197 -0.70 2.21 6.98
N VAL A 198 -1.16 1.53 5.93
CA VAL A 198 -0.90 0.11 5.71
C VAL A 198 -0.24 -0.05 4.35
N MET A 199 0.90 -0.71 4.32
CA MET A 199 1.63 -1.08 3.12
C MET A 199 1.56 -2.59 2.93
N SER A 200 1.24 -3.03 1.73
CA SER A 200 1.30 -4.43 1.33
C SER A 200 2.28 -4.60 0.17
N ALA A 201 3.32 -5.40 0.38
CA ALA A 201 4.18 -5.87 -0.71
C ALA A 201 3.36 -6.86 -1.54
N CYS A 202 2.77 -6.37 -2.64
CA CYS A 202 1.74 -7.06 -3.42
C CYS A 202 2.19 -8.47 -3.83
N PRO A 203 1.43 -9.53 -3.47
CA PRO A 203 1.80 -10.91 -3.76
C PRO A 203 1.42 -11.38 -5.18
N GLN A 204 1.00 -10.48 -6.06
CA GLN A 204 0.56 -10.84 -7.41
C GLN A 204 1.73 -11.34 -8.28
N ASP A 205 1.72 -12.61 -8.60
CA ASP A 205 2.73 -13.33 -9.40
C ASP A 205 2.16 -13.98 -10.67
N LEU A 206 0.82 -13.87 -10.89
CA LEU A 206 0.13 -14.44 -12.04
C LEU A 206 -0.10 -13.43 -13.18
N THR A 207 0.23 -12.18 -12.93
CA THR A 207 0.19 -11.10 -13.92
C THR A 207 1.52 -10.33 -13.87
N PRO A 208 1.89 -9.55 -14.90
CA PRO A 208 3.20 -8.90 -14.93
C PRO A 208 3.37 -7.72 -13.97
N VAL A 209 2.42 -7.43 -13.08
CA VAL A 209 2.43 -6.23 -12.22
C VAL A 209 3.63 -6.12 -11.26
N ASN A 210 4.31 -7.22 -10.94
CA ASN A 210 5.56 -7.25 -10.15
C ASN A 210 6.76 -7.71 -11.00
N GLY A 211 6.66 -7.63 -12.35
CA GLY A 211 7.60 -8.27 -13.24
C GLY A 211 7.31 -9.78 -13.37
N VAL A 212 8.00 -10.43 -14.28
CA VAL A 212 7.76 -11.85 -14.57
C VAL A 212 8.41 -12.71 -13.46
N GLY A 213 7.57 -13.28 -12.60
CA GLY A 213 7.97 -14.31 -11.64
C GLY A 213 8.66 -13.82 -10.37
N ALA A 214 8.56 -12.53 -10.03
CA ALA A 214 9.24 -12.00 -8.86
C ALA A 214 8.29 -11.18 -7.97
N VAL A 215 8.00 -11.70 -6.78
CA VAL A 215 7.48 -10.92 -5.66
C VAL A 215 8.66 -10.59 -4.75
N SER A 216 8.87 -9.30 -4.47
CA SER A 216 9.96 -8.78 -3.66
C SER A 216 9.43 -8.13 -2.38
N TYR A 217 10.34 -7.63 -1.56
CA TYR A 217 10.05 -6.91 -0.33
C TYR A 217 10.13 -5.39 -0.54
N THR A 218 9.61 -4.66 0.44
CA THR A 218 9.61 -3.20 0.47
C THR A 218 10.11 -2.73 1.84
N HIS A 219 10.67 -1.53 1.93
CA HIS A 219 11.03 -0.91 3.20
C HIS A 219 10.16 0.31 3.48
N LEU A 220 9.91 0.59 4.75
CA LEU A 220 9.35 1.84 5.24
C LEU A 220 10.31 2.51 6.23
N THR A 221 10.33 3.82 6.21
CA THR A 221 11.09 4.64 7.16
C THR A 221 10.29 5.90 7.51
N LEU A 222 10.32 6.33 8.75
CA LEU A 222 9.94 7.69 9.13
C LEU A 222 11.22 8.53 9.22
N PRO A 223 11.57 9.32 8.19
CA PRO A 223 12.80 10.11 8.22
C PRO A 223 12.81 11.06 9.41
N THR A 224 13.97 11.24 10.02
CA THR A 224 14.19 12.33 10.96
C THR A 224 14.07 13.64 10.19
N ILE A 225 13.05 14.44 10.50
CA ILE A 225 12.91 15.76 9.89
C ILE A 225 14.05 16.62 10.43
N CYS A 226 15.05 16.90 9.59
CA CYS A 226 15.87 18.09 9.83
C CYS A 226 14.97 19.28 9.56
N SER A 227 14.52 19.96 10.63
CA SER A 227 13.88 21.27 10.53
C SER A 227 14.87 22.19 9.87
N VAL A 228 14.57 22.69 8.67
CA VAL A 228 15.25 23.81 8.02
C VAL A 228 14.62 25.10 8.53
#